data_ef547feb77728c141d0f4f4c9b78f203
#
_entry.id   ef547feb77728c141d0f4f4c9b78f203
#
_cell.length_a   1.000
_cell.length_b   1.000
_cell.length_c   1.000
_cell.angle_alpha   90.00
_cell.angle_beta   90.00
_cell.angle_gamma   90.00
#
_symmetry.space_group_name_H-M   'P 1'
#
loop_
_entity.id
_entity.type
_entity.pdbx_description
1 polymer ?
#
loop_
_entity_poly.entity_id
_entity_poly.type
_entity_poly.pdbx_seq_one_letter_code
_entity_poly.pdbx_strand_id
1 'polypeptide(L)'
;MTVPTFFSPTKRSLLFCLVLGLLAVSCKTLDPSASLPLTTVPKTSSVVNVPLDIPFTTLTAVANRSTPNVLFKQRGMDLGNGLVGDFEFSRNGKIQFRALDQQRLEVVFPLKIQGEVGLKPGGLRNLLQSKVPINMSLVPVFVINPELQSNWYLAIPEFELLDLGGKLGFSVLGIELDLSPIVRQEIRRFANQELTSKPNLLPLKPLMESVWNQVGQPMLVEVEGKKTGLSIRPDSVKIREYLIPNKGLHLDLGVKGQVQVHPSNALPSRAFPIPKVSPNTDASNRIDLQLPLEFTYGELDALIQKSFGGQSIPMNKTYRFNATQFRTQAYGERLGITVAFTAVSTKGGDLKGELFLVGRPVYDPATRVLQVVDLDFVMKSGSAKAMLGTMIKKGKIHRQLSQRMKMPLGETITESLQGLQERLSLQTPVANLSIQNLQIVPLGFYPTAKGLAIPLQATGTTAIQWK
;
A
#
# COMPACT_ATOMS: atom_id res chain seq x y z
N MET A 1 -77.96 -25.80 28.57
CA MET A 1 -76.57 -26.12 28.43
C MET A 1 -75.81 -24.89 28.80
N THR A 2 -75.23 -24.92 29.99
CA THR A 2 -74.55 -23.85 30.68
C THR A 2 -73.09 -23.76 30.24
N VAL A 3 -72.61 -22.56 29.87
CA VAL A 3 -71.22 -22.25 29.62
C VAL A 3 -70.61 -21.70 30.92
N PRO A 4 -69.45 -22.22 31.41
CA PRO A 4 -68.84 -21.70 32.63
C PRO A 4 -67.96 -20.53 32.35
N THR A 5 -68.20 -19.42 33.04
CA THR A 5 -67.30 -18.28 33.21
C THR A 5 -66.23 -18.63 34.22
N PHE A 6 -64.94 -18.66 33.78
CA PHE A 6 -63.77 -18.71 34.67
C PHE A 6 -62.74 -17.66 34.22
N PHE A 7 -62.81 -16.48 34.81
CA PHE A 7 -61.61 -15.64 35.00
C PHE A 7 -61.70 -14.95 36.37
N SER A 8 -60.86 -15.43 37.25
CA SER A 8 -60.63 -14.91 38.61
C SER A 8 -60.02 -13.50 38.56
N PRO A 9 -60.47 -12.55 39.38
CA PRO A 9 -60.01 -11.16 39.40
C PRO A 9 -58.51 -10.99 39.78
N THR A 10 -57.91 -12.00 40.37
CA THR A 10 -56.45 -12.00 40.78
C THR A 10 -55.48 -12.03 39.58
N LYS A 11 -55.86 -12.58 38.42
CA LYS A 11 -54.99 -12.61 37.23
C LYS A 11 -54.93 -11.28 36.49
N ARG A 12 -55.97 -10.44 36.58
CA ARG A 12 -55.97 -9.10 35.96
C ARG A 12 -55.03 -8.13 36.69
N SER A 13 -54.94 -8.25 38.03
CA SER A 13 -54.08 -7.40 38.87
C SER A 13 -52.58 -7.72 38.63
N LEU A 14 -52.26 -9.01 38.44
CA LEU A 14 -50.88 -9.43 38.18
C LEU A 14 -50.38 -9.00 36.78
N LEU A 15 -51.26 -9.04 35.75
CA LEU A 15 -50.90 -8.58 34.42
C LEU A 15 -50.74 -7.07 34.35
N PHE A 16 -51.53 -6.30 35.12
CA PHE A 16 -51.41 -4.85 35.19
C PHE A 16 -50.13 -4.42 35.92
N CYS A 17 -49.72 -5.10 36.97
CA CYS A 17 -48.45 -4.88 37.64
C CYS A 17 -47.22 -5.27 36.76
N LEU A 18 -47.34 -6.33 35.93
CA LEU A 18 -46.28 -6.72 34.99
C LEU A 18 -46.14 -5.71 33.87
N VAL A 19 -47.22 -5.15 33.35
CA VAL A 19 -47.22 -4.10 32.31
C VAL A 19 -46.72 -2.77 32.88
N LEU A 20 -47.06 -2.41 34.14
CA LEU A 20 -46.51 -1.23 34.79
C LEU A 20 -45.03 -1.41 35.12
N GLY A 21 -44.59 -2.61 35.49
CA GLY A 21 -43.18 -2.94 35.72
C GLY A 21 -42.34 -2.86 34.43
N LEU A 22 -42.91 -3.21 33.27
CA LEU A 22 -42.27 -3.10 31.96
C LEU A 22 -42.22 -1.63 31.46
N LEU A 23 -43.12 -0.77 31.89
CA LEU A 23 -43.11 0.66 31.57
C LEU A 23 -42.13 1.48 32.46
N ALA A 24 -41.69 0.92 33.60
CA ALA A 24 -40.70 1.55 34.46
C ALA A 24 -39.25 1.34 34.00
N VAL A 25 -39.01 0.51 32.97
CA VAL A 25 -37.69 0.26 32.42
C VAL A 25 -37.48 1.14 31.21
N SER A 26 -36.87 2.29 31.42
CA SER A 26 -36.09 3.03 30.46
C SER A 26 -36.42 4.52 30.30
N CYS A 27 -36.37 5.26 31.41
CA CYS A 27 -35.80 6.61 31.30
C CYS A 27 -34.35 6.51 31.79
N LYS A 28 -33.44 5.99 31.00
CA LYS A 28 -32.01 6.21 31.22
C LYS A 28 -31.76 7.70 31.05
N THR A 29 -31.78 8.43 32.16
CA THR A 29 -31.29 9.80 32.20
C THR A 29 -29.82 9.78 31.78
N LEU A 30 -29.46 10.58 30.76
CA LEU A 30 -28.08 10.74 30.34
C LEU A 30 -27.23 11.15 31.57
N ASP A 31 -26.31 10.29 31.97
CA ASP A 31 -25.34 10.58 33.01
C ASP A 31 -23.99 10.86 32.38
N PRO A 32 -23.51 12.11 32.42
CA PRO A 32 -22.21 12.49 31.86
C PRO A 32 -21.02 11.78 32.50
N SER A 33 -21.17 11.19 33.68
CA SER A 33 -20.15 10.45 34.41
C SER A 33 -20.20 8.94 34.12
N ALA A 34 -21.17 8.46 33.32
CA ALA A 34 -21.31 7.04 33.04
C ALA A 34 -20.12 6.49 32.26
N SER A 35 -19.46 5.48 32.83
CA SER A 35 -18.43 4.71 32.15
C SER A 35 -19.09 3.63 31.29
N LEU A 36 -19.14 3.87 29.98
CA LEU A 36 -19.68 2.92 29.00
C LEU A 36 -18.55 2.20 28.29
N PRO A 37 -18.78 0.94 27.81
CA PRO A 37 -17.79 0.23 27.01
C PRO A 37 -17.41 1.03 25.77
N LEU A 38 -16.11 1.12 25.50
CA LEU A 38 -15.56 1.82 24.34
C LEU A 38 -15.60 0.94 23.11
N THR A 39 -15.77 1.57 21.96
CA THR A 39 -15.72 0.89 20.65
C THR A 39 -14.28 0.55 20.29
N THR A 40 -14.07 -0.64 19.76
CA THR A 40 -12.78 -1.01 19.18
C THR A 40 -12.66 -0.44 17.76
N VAL A 41 -11.55 0.26 17.50
CA VAL A 41 -11.23 0.74 16.16
C VAL A 41 -10.88 -0.47 15.28
N PRO A 42 -11.51 -0.67 14.12
CA PRO A 42 -11.18 -1.75 13.22
C PRO A 42 -9.72 -1.70 12.78
N LYS A 43 -9.03 -2.84 12.84
CA LYS A 43 -7.69 -2.95 12.24
C LYS A 43 -7.83 -2.95 10.73
N THR A 44 -7.13 -2.05 10.09
CA THR A 44 -7.16 -1.88 8.64
C THR A 44 -5.81 -2.20 8.03
N SER A 45 -5.79 -2.64 6.78
CA SER A 45 -4.57 -2.96 6.04
C SER A 45 -4.59 -2.21 4.73
N SER A 46 -3.51 -1.53 4.45
CA SER A 46 -3.30 -0.79 3.20
C SER A 46 -2.77 -1.71 2.11
N VAL A 47 -3.19 -1.47 0.88
CA VAL A 47 -2.72 -2.16 -0.32
C VAL A 47 -2.31 -1.12 -1.36
N VAL A 48 -1.13 -1.31 -1.94
CA VAL A 48 -0.63 -0.50 -3.05
C VAL A 48 -0.21 -1.45 -4.16
N ASN A 49 -0.94 -1.46 -5.25
CA ASN A 49 -0.62 -2.23 -6.44
C ASN A 49 -0.08 -1.30 -7.53
N VAL A 50 1.07 -1.68 -8.08
CA VAL A 50 1.79 -0.86 -9.05
C VAL A 50 2.19 -1.75 -10.22
N PRO A 51 1.63 -1.54 -11.43
CA PRO A 51 2.12 -2.18 -12.64
C PRO A 51 3.44 -1.53 -13.08
N LEU A 52 4.43 -2.34 -13.41
CA LEU A 52 5.77 -1.92 -13.76
C LEU A 52 6.18 -2.56 -15.09
N ASP A 53 6.40 -1.75 -16.12
CA ASP A 53 6.87 -2.22 -17.41
C ASP A 53 8.37 -1.93 -17.58
N ILE A 54 9.19 -2.97 -17.74
CA ILE A 54 10.63 -2.86 -18.01
C ILE A 54 10.88 -3.17 -19.49
N PRO A 55 11.16 -2.18 -20.33
CA PRO A 55 11.37 -2.40 -21.77
C PRO A 55 12.55 -3.34 -22.06
N PHE A 56 12.48 -4.12 -23.13
CA PHE A 56 13.63 -4.95 -23.57
C PHE A 56 14.87 -4.14 -23.83
N THR A 57 14.76 -2.88 -24.26
CA THR A 57 15.91 -1.97 -24.43
C THR A 57 16.65 -1.76 -23.12
N THR A 58 15.95 -1.62 -21.99
CA THR A 58 16.52 -1.49 -20.66
C THR A 58 17.20 -2.80 -20.23
N LEU A 59 16.52 -3.96 -20.40
CA LEU A 59 17.09 -5.27 -20.11
C LEU A 59 18.35 -5.53 -20.91
N THR A 60 18.31 -5.21 -22.20
CA THR A 60 19.46 -5.28 -23.14
C THR A 60 20.63 -4.40 -22.65
N ALA A 61 20.36 -3.17 -22.27
CA ALA A 61 21.41 -2.26 -21.77
C ALA A 61 22.07 -2.80 -20.49
N VAL A 62 21.28 -3.31 -19.55
CA VAL A 62 21.77 -3.92 -18.31
C VAL A 62 22.60 -5.16 -18.60
N ALA A 63 22.08 -6.10 -19.40
CA ALA A 63 22.78 -7.33 -19.75
C ALA A 63 24.14 -7.04 -20.44
N ASN A 64 24.15 -6.12 -21.40
CA ASN A 64 25.37 -5.76 -22.10
C ASN A 64 26.41 -5.05 -21.23
N ARG A 65 25.98 -4.35 -20.16
CA ARG A 65 26.88 -3.72 -19.19
C ARG A 65 27.46 -4.75 -18.21
N SER A 66 26.65 -5.72 -17.80
CA SER A 66 27.02 -6.70 -16.76
C SER A 66 27.79 -7.90 -17.31
N THR A 67 27.66 -8.23 -18.61
CA THR A 67 28.33 -9.36 -19.21
C THR A 67 29.74 -8.98 -19.63
N PRO A 68 30.78 -9.70 -19.18
CA PRO A 68 32.19 -9.42 -19.56
C PRO A 68 32.40 -9.71 -21.05
N ASN A 69 33.42 -9.05 -21.62
CA ASN A 69 33.78 -9.29 -23.02
C ASN A 69 34.34 -10.70 -23.22
N VAL A 70 35.25 -11.17 -22.37
CA VAL A 70 35.75 -12.54 -22.37
C VAL A 70 34.93 -13.35 -21.39
N LEU A 71 34.26 -14.38 -21.88
CA LEU A 71 33.37 -15.24 -21.08
C LEU A 71 34.16 -16.34 -20.35
N PHE A 72 34.93 -17.08 -21.11
CA PHE A 72 35.81 -18.14 -20.58
C PHE A 72 36.91 -18.51 -21.57
N LYS A 73 37.93 -19.19 -21.07
CA LYS A 73 39.03 -19.76 -21.85
C LYS A 73 39.12 -21.25 -21.54
N GLN A 74 39.25 -22.05 -22.57
CA GLN A 74 39.41 -23.50 -22.48
C GLN A 74 40.72 -23.89 -23.17
N ARG A 75 41.63 -24.49 -22.40
CA ARG A 75 42.90 -25.00 -22.91
C ARG A 75 42.94 -26.52 -22.98
N GLY A 76 43.66 -27.01 -23.94
CA GLY A 76 43.86 -28.46 -24.06
C GLY A 76 42.62 -29.23 -24.36
N MET A 77 41.62 -28.65 -25.03
CA MET A 77 40.37 -29.29 -25.39
C MET A 77 40.64 -30.43 -26.39
N ASP A 78 40.21 -31.63 -26.07
CA ASP A 78 40.32 -32.81 -26.95
C ASP A 78 39.27 -32.68 -28.08
N LEU A 79 39.73 -32.60 -29.32
CA LEU A 79 38.89 -32.51 -30.52
C LEU A 79 38.67 -33.82 -31.23
N GLY A 80 39.23 -34.92 -30.69
CA GLY A 80 39.27 -36.21 -31.36
C GLY A 80 40.37 -36.28 -32.44
N ASN A 81 40.53 -37.44 -33.08
CA ASN A 81 41.50 -37.67 -34.15
C ASN A 81 42.96 -37.26 -33.84
N GLY A 82 43.31 -37.25 -32.57
CA GLY A 82 44.64 -36.81 -32.13
C GLY A 82 44.87 -35.31 -32.19
N LEU A 83 43.83 -34.48 -32.24
CA LEU A 83 43.85 -33.04 -32.23
C LEU A 83 43.51 -32.48 -30.86
N VAL A 84 44.13 -31.35 -30.53
CA VAL A 84 43.89 -30.56 -29.32
C VAL A 84 43.74 -29.07 -29.66
N GLY A 85 42.87 -28.36 -28.97
CA GLY A 85 42.69 -26.94 -29.19
C GLY A 85 42.70 -26.12 -27.92
N ASP A 86 43.17 -24.90 -28.04
CA ASP A 86 43.09 -23.84 -27.03
C ASP A 86 42.13 -22.79 -27.56
N PHE A 87 41.05 -22.46 -26.80
CA PHE A 87 40.04 -21.56 -27.26
C PHE A 87 39.72 -20.48 -26.23
N GLU A 88 39.43 -19.28 -26.73
CA GLU A 88 38.84 -18.19 -25.97
C GLU A 88 37.46 -17.87 -26.54
N PHE A 89 36.47 -17.82 -25.66
CA PHE A 89 35.10 -17.45 -25.99
C PHE A 89 34.86 -16.03 -25.53
N SER A 90 34.52 -15.13 -26.44
CA SER A 90 34.30 -13.74 -26.18
C SER A 90 33.00 -13.24 -26.82
N ARG A 91 32.45 -12.18 -26.28
CA ARG A 91 31.25 -11.56 -26.84
C ARG A 91 31.60 -10.80 -28.13
N ASN A 92 30.77 -10.98 -29.16
CA ASN A 92 30.96 -10.35 -30.49
C ASN A 92 29.73 -9.54 -30.93
N GLY A 93 29.18 -8.74 -30.03
CA GLY A 93 28.02 -7.92 -30.33
C GLY A 93 27.13 -7.68 -29.12
N LYS A 94 25.96 -7.10 -29.37
CA LYS A 94 24.98 -6.83 -28.34
C LYS A 94 24.09 -8.05 -28.09
N ILE A 95 23.90 -8.40 -26.83
CA ILE A 95 22.90 -9.36 -26.38
C ILE A 95 21.52 -8.74 -26.68
N GLN A 96 20.61 -9.52 -27.21
CA GLN A 96 19.24 -9.09 -27.53
C GLN A 96 18.24 -10.02 -26.88
N PHE A 97 17.09 -9.49 -26.49
CA PHE A 97 16.02 -10.23 -25.86
C PHE A 97 14.73 -10.12 -26.67
N ARG A 98 14.00 -11.23 -26.74
CA ARG A 98 12.67 -11.31 -27.35
C ARG A 98 11.78 -12.27 -26.56
N ALA A 99 10.58 -11.85 -26.16
CA ALA A 99 9.62 -12.77 -25.57
C ALA A 99 9.09 -13.75 -26.60
N LEU A 100 9.14 -15.04 -26.31
CA LEU A 100 8.45 -16.08 -27.07
C LEU A 100 7.00 -16.21 -26.62
N ASP A 101 6.78 -16.14 -25.31
CA ASP A 101 5.47 -16.12 -24.68
C ASP A 101 5.55 -15.35 -23.35
N GLN A 102 4.60 -15.55 -22.44
CA GLN A 102 4.55 -14.83 -21.16
C GLN A 102 5.65 -15.23 -20.17
N GLN A 103 6.31 -16.37 -20.36
CA GLN A 103 7.30 -16.93 -19.44
C GLN A 103 8.68 -17.12 -20.05
N ARG A 104 8.73 -17.43 -21.36
CA ARG A 104 9.96 -17.79 -22.04
C ARG A 104 10.55 -16.62 -22.81
N LEU A 105 11.82 -16.39 -22.55
CA LEU A 105 12.62 -15.33 -23.12
C LEU A 105 13.67 -15.92 -24.07
N GLU A 106 13.60 -15.54 -25.33
CA GLU A 106 14.66 -15.81 -26.30
C GLU A 106 15.80 -14.81 -26.10
N VAL A 107 17.00 -15.32 -26.05
CA VAL A 107 18.24 -14.54 -25.91
C VAL A 107 19.13 -14.82 -27.09
N VAL A 108 19.41 -13.78 -27.86
CA VAL A 108 20.39 -13.82 -28.95
C VAL A 108 21.72 -13.30 -28.42
N PHE A 109 22.75 -14.15 -28.46
CA PHE A 109 24.04 -13.89 -27.81
C PHE A 109 25.20 -14.00 -28.80
N PRO A 110 25.60 -12.94 -29.51
CA PRO A 110 26.70 -13.00 -30.48
C PRO A 110 28.03 -13.34 -29.78
N LEU A 111 28.66 -14.42 -30.25
CA LEU A 111 29.91 -14.96 -29.72
C LEU A 111 31.01 -14.96 -30.79
N LYS A 112 32.25 -14.79 -30.34
CA LYS A 112 33.47 -15.03 -31.10
C LYS A 112 34.27 -16.12 -30.40
N ILE A 113 34.72 -17.11 -31.17
CA ILE A 113 35.62 -18.15 -30.72
C ILE A 113 36.96 -17.92 -31.44
N GLN A 114 37.99 -17.68 -30.65
CA GLN A 114 39.37 -17.54 -31.15
C GLN A 114 40.24 -18.58 -30.47
N GLY A 115 41.18 -19.10 -31.22
CA GLY A 115 42.06 -20.10 -30.64
C GLY A 115 43.02 -20.72 -31.66
N GLU A 116 43.63 -21.80 -31.25
CA GLU A 116 44.58 -22.56 -32.06
C GLU A 116 44.28 -24.06 -31.91
N VAL A 117 44.36 -24.79 -33.02
CA VAL A 117 44.24 -26.22 -33.06
C VAL A 117 45.52 -26.85 -33.56
N GLY A 118 46.02 -27.87 -32.88
CA GLY A 118 47.20 -28.59 -33.25
C GLY A 118 47.11 -30.09 -32.90
N LEU A 119 48.17 -30.81 -33.17
CA LEU A 119 48.29 -32.25 -32.82
C LEU A 119 48.50 -32.37 -31.30
N LYS A 120 47.90 -33.44 -30.70
CA LYS A 120 48.19 -33.80 -29.31
C LYS A 120 49.71 -34.02 -29.13
N PRO A 121 50.33 -33.53 -28.04
CA PRO A 121 51.71 -33.84 -27.68
C PRO A 121 51.91 -35.37 -27.58
N GLY A 122 53.02 -35.86 -28.14
CA GLY A 122 53.42 -37.27 -28.02
C GLY A 122 54.18 -37.80 -29.22
N GLY A 123 55.32 -38.50 -29.01
CA GLY A 123 56.13 -39.16 -30.01
C GLY A 123 56.66 -38.26 -31.13
N LEU A 124 56.77 -38.79 -32.36
CA LEU A 124 57.17 -38.05 -33.55
C LEU A 124 56.31 -36.85 -33.89
N ARG A 125 55.11 -36.71 -33.32
CA ARG A 125 54.22 -35.51 -33.47
C ARG A 125 54.75 -34.24 -32.87
N ASN A 126 55.75 -34.29 -31.94
CA ASN A 126 56.40 -33.11 -31.40
C ASN A 126 57.23 -32.34 -32.44
N LEU A 127 57.56 -32.96 -33.58
CA LEU A 127 58.29 -32.36 -34.69
C LEU A 127 57.37 -31.54 -35.60
N LEU A 128 56.07 -31.76 -35.58
CA LEU A 128 55.04 -31.07 -36.40
C LEU A 128 54.23 -30.09 -35.51
N GLN A 129 54.89 -29.08 -34.96
CA GLN A 129 54.23 -28.07 -34.10
C GLN A 129 53.40 -27.05 -34.90
N SER A 130 52.76 -27.48 -35.96
CA SER A 130 51.92 -26.56 -36.75
C SER A 130 50.57 -26.41 -36.05
N LYS A 131 50.38 -25.25 -35.40
CA LYS A 131 49.07 -24.83 -34.86
C LYS A 131 48.32 -24.05 -35.93
N VAL A 132 47.07 -24.37 -36.13
CA VAL A 132 46.18 -23.69 -37.05
C VAL A 132 45.32 -22.71 -36.28
N PRO A 133 45.38 -21.42 -36.58
CA PRO A 133 44.55 -20.43 -35.91
C PRO A 133 43.07 -20.58 -36.28
N ILE A 134 42.21 -20.49 -35.32
CA ILE A 134 40.75 -20.55 -35.48
C ILE A 134 40.17 -19.20 -35.07
N ASN A 135 39.29 -18.69 -35.92
CA ASN A 135 38.52 -17.45 -35.70
C ASN A 135 37.12 -17.60 -36.26
N MET A 136 36.15 -17.83 -35.41
CA MET A 136 34.76 -18.08 -35.78
C MET A 136 33.84 -17.10 -35.08
N SER A 137 32.77 -16.71 -35.77
CA SER A 137 31.68 -15.93 -35.20
C SER A 137 30.40 -16.75 -35.21
N LEU A 138 29.69 -16.74 -34.11
CA LEU A 138 28.44 -17.45 -33.90
C LEU A 138 27.40 -16.49 -33.34
N VAL A 139 26.14 -16.82 -33.57
CA VAL A 139 25.01 -16.09 -32.98
C VAL A 139 24.09 -17.09 -32.29
N PRO A 140 24.52 -17.71 -31.18
CA PRO A 140 23.69 -18.66 -30.45
C PRO A 140 22.36 -18.04 -30.02
N VAL A 141 21.34 -18.85 -30.08
CA VAL A 141 19.98 -18.50 -29.63
C VAL A 141 19.61 -19.44 -28.49
N PHE A 142 19.29 -18.84 -27.36
CA PHE A 142 18.88 -19.55 -26.14
C PHE A 142 17.41 -19.23 -25.81
N VAL A 143 16.78 -20.16 -25.12
CA VAL A 143 15.53 -19.88 -24.41
C VAL A 143 15.80 -20.08 -22.92
N ILE A 144 15.38 -19.08 -22.16
CA ILE A 144 15.47 -19.10 -20.69
C ILE A 144 14.10 -18.80 -20.10
N ASN A 145 13.87 -19.32 -18.89
CA ASN A 145 12.72 -19.02 -18.06
C ASN A 145 13.22 -18.34 -16.77
N PRO A 146 13.27 -16.98 -16.73
CA PRO A 146 13.71 -16.27 -15.54
C PRO A 146 12.62 -16.29 -14.46
N GLU A 147 13.01 -16.59 -13.21
CA GLU A 147 12.11 -16.63 -12.07
C GLU A 147 12.62 -15.75 -10.92
N LEU A 148 11.75 -14.88 -10.40
CA LEU A 148 12.06 -14.08 -9.21
C LEU A 148 11.86 -14.92 -7.95
N GLN A 149 12.94 -15.12 -7.21
CA GLN A 149 12.95 -15.86 -5.94
C GLN A 149 12.47 -14.99 -4.77
N SER A 150 11.96 -15.64 -3.73
CA SER A 150 11.42 -14.98 -2.53
C SER A 150 12.42 -14.06 -1.80
N ASN A 151 13.71 -14.26 -2.02
CA ASN A 151 14.82 -13.47 -1.46
C ASN A 151 15.28 -12.30 -2.35
N TRP A 152 14.50 -11.97 -3.39
CA TRP A 152 14.80 -10.91 -4.36
C TRP A 152 16.00 -11.19 -5.28
N TYR A 153 16.29 -12.45 -5.54
CA TYR A 153 17.22 -12.84 -6.59
C TYR A 153 16.47 -13.35 -7.81
N LEU A 154 16.99 -13.05 -8.98
CA LEU A 154 16.55 -13.66 -10.21
C LEU A 154 17.34 -14.96 -10.43
N ALA A 155 16.64 -16.07 -10.64
CA ALA A 155 17.18 -17.34 -11.03
C ALA A 155 16.80 -17.66 -12.48
N ILE A 156 17.59 -18.50 -13.13
CA ILE A 156 17.29 -19.10 -14.44
C ILE A 156 17.32 -20.61 -14.24
N PRO A 157 16.19 -21.23 -13.80
CA PRO A 157 16.15 -22.66 -13.54
C PRO A 157 16.28 -23.51 -14.80
N GLU A 158 15.85 -22.95 -15.94
CA GLU A 158 15.85 -23.67 -17.22
C GLU A 158 16.59 -22.87 -18.29
N PHE A 159 17.35 -23.61 -19.09
CA PHE A 159 18.12 -23.12 -20.20
C PHE A 159 18.06 -24.12 -21.36
N GLU A 160 17.70 -23.65 -22.52
CA GLU A 160 17.68 -24.42 -23.74
C GLU A 160 18.48 -23.72 -24.85
N LEU A 161 19.47 -24.41 -25.44
CA LEU A 161 20.18 -23.92 -26.60
C LEU A 161 19.45 -24.39 -27.86
N LEU A 162 18.77 -23.47 -28.55
CA LEU A 162 18.02 -23.77 -29.77
C LEU A 162 18.94 -23.90 -30.98
N ASP A 163 19.79 -22.91 -31.20
CA ASP A 163 20.70 -22.87 -32.36
C ASP A 163 22.06 -22.29 -31.99
N LEU A 164 23.10 -22.70 -32.67
CA LEU A 164 24.44 -22.12 -32.58
C LEU A 164 24.61 -20.88 -33.45
N GLY A 165 23.75 -20.68 -34.45
CA GLY A 165 23.79 -19.51 -35.34
C GLY A 165 25.03 -19.43 -36.24
N GLY A 166 25.61 -20.59 -36.55
CA GLY A 166 26.77 -20.63 -37.48
C GLY A 166 27.28 -22.04 -37.73
N LYS A 167 28.05 -22.19 -38.79
CA LYS A 167 28.75 -23.43 -39.13
C LYS A 167 30.11 -23.47 -38.43
N LEU A 168 30.43 -24.62 -37.84
CA LEU A 168 31.64 -24.86 -37.06
C LEU A 168 32.53 -25.90 -37.71
N GLY A 169 32.33 -26.17 -38.98
CA GLY A 169 33.17 -27.05 -39.78
C GLY A 169 34.41 -26.32 -40.34
N PHE A 170 35.55 -26.89 -40.22
CA PHE A 170 36.81 -26.45 -40.84
C PHE A 170 37.75 -27.61 -41.11
N SER A 171 38.73 -27.41 -41.99
CA SER A 171 39.70 -28.45 -42.32
C SER A 171 41.04 -28.10 -41.70
N VAL A 172 41.63 -29.10 -41.04
CA VAL A 172 43.00 -29.01 -40.44
C VAL A 172 43.80 -30.21 -40.95
N LEU A 173 44.89 -29.95 -41.65
CA LEU A 173 45.77 -30.99 -42.20
C LEU A 173 45.04 -32.03 -43.07
N GLY A 174 44.00 -31.62 -43.79
CA GLY A 174 43.19 -32.50 -44.61
C GLY A 174 42.09 -33.28 -43.84
N ILE A 175 41.96 -33.05 -42.53
CA ILE A 175 40.91 -33.63 -41.70
C ILE A 175 39.78 -32.63 -41.58
N GLU A 176 38.59 -33.00 -42.03
CA GLU A 176 37.36 -32.23 -41.80
C GLU A 176 36.92 -32.39 -40.34
N LEU A 177 36.75 -31.30 -39.63
CA LEU A 177 36.31 -31.23 -38.27
C LEU A 177 35.02 -30.44 -38.18
N ASP A 178 34.04 -30.99 -37.44
CA ASP A 178 32.87 -30.27 -36.96
C ASP A 178 32.96 -30.05 -35.47
N LEU A 179 33.15 -28.81 -35.06
CA LEU A 179 33.19 -28.43 -33.66
C LEU A 179 31.81 -28.22 -33.05
N SER A 180 30.74 -28.32 -33.82
CA SER A 180 29.37 -28.05 -33.33
C SER A 180 29.00 -28.87 -32.10
N PRO A 181 29.28 -30.20 -32.01
CA PRO A 181 28.96 -30.97 -30.82
C PRO A 181 29.74 -30.51 -29.58
N ILE A 182 31.03 -30.22 -29.77
CA ILE A 182 31.91 -29.78 -28.68
C ILE A 182 31.48 -28.41 -28.15
N VAL A 183 31.27 -27.46 -29.07
CA VAL A 183 30.84 -26.09 -28.69
C VAL A 183 29.45 -26.11 -28.03
N ARG A 184 28.51 -26.96 -28.51
CA ARG A 184 27.21 -27.15 -27.84
C ARG A 184 27.39 -27.65 -26.40
N GLN A 185 28.27 -28.62 -26.21
CA GLN A 185 28.56 -29.18 -24.88
C GLN A 185 29.17 -28.11 -23.95
N GLU A 186 30.15 -27.36 -24.44
CA GLU A 186 30.82 -26.31 -23.65
C GLU A 186 29.87 -25.15 -23.31
N ILE A 187 29.05 -24.72 -24.24
CA ILE A 187 28.03 -23.69 -23.98
C ILE A 187 27.02 -24.18 -22.95
N ARG A 188 26.54 -25.45 -23.08
CA ARG A 188 25.62 -26.05 -22.09
C ARG A 188 26.29 -26.16 -20.72
N ARG A 189 27.55 -26.59 -20.66
CA ARG A 189 28.31 -26.69 -19.43
C ARG A 189 28.44 -25.33 -18.76
N PHE A 190 28.83 -24.31 -19.52
CA PHE A 190 28.95 -22.94 -19.04
C PHE A 190 27.58 -22.42 -18.56
N ALA A 191 26.52 -22.58 -19.32
CA ALA A 191 25.20 -22.13 -18.94
C ALA A 191 24.69 -22.83 -17.66
N ASN A 192 24.91 -24.13 -17.56
CA ASN A 192 24.57 -24.87 -16.33
C ASN A 192 25.37 -24.38 -15.11
N GLN A 193 26.66 -24.12 -15.26
CA GLN A 193 27.50 -23.67 -14.16
C GLN A 193 27.25 -22.21 -13.77
N GLU A 194 27.05 -21.34 -14.75
CA GLU A 194 26.97 -19.87 -14.54
C GLU A 194 25.52 -19.35 -14.43
N LEU A 195 24.54 -20.05 -14.98
CA LEU A 195 23.15 -19.61 -14.98
C LEU A 195 22.27 -20.51 -14.11
N THR A 196 22.11 -21.79 -14.48
CA THR A 196 21.09 -22.65 -13.86
C THR A 196 21.47 -23.18 -12.48
N SER A 197 22.76 -23.42 -12.22
CA SER A 197 23.22 -23.87 -10.90
C SER A 197 23.33 -22.75 -9.86
N LYS A 198 23.18 -21.49 -10.26
CA LYS A 198 23.26 -20.33 -9.37
C LYS A 198 21.86 -19.82 -9.04
N PRO A 199 21.25 -20.24 -7.91
CA PRO A 199 19.91 -19.79 -7.53
C PRO A 199 19.86 -18.28 -7.24
N ASN A 200 21.01 -17.66 -7.05
CA ASN A 200 21.16 -16.23 -6.73
C ASN A 200 21.94 -15.52 -7.85
N LEU A 201 21.50 -15.66 -9.09
CA LEU A 201 22.22 -15.16 -10.25
C LEU A 201 22.31 -13.63 -10.28
N LEU A 202 21.18 -12.96 -10.12
CA LEU A 202 21.11 -11.49 -10.16
C LEU A 202 20.43 -10.96 -8.90
N PRO A 203 21.16 -10.22 -8.03
CA PRO A 203 20.57 -9.62 -6.82
C PRO A 203 19.73 -8.40 -7.20
N LEU A 204 18.41 -8.50 -7.13
CA LEU A 204 17.50 -7.36 -7.29
C LEU A 204 17.22 -6.64 -5.97
N LYS A 205 17.52 -7.28 -4.84
CA LYS A 205 17.26 -6.75 -3.50
C LYS A 205 17.84 -5.35 -3.26
N PRO A 206 19.14 -5.07 -3.58
CA PRO A 206 19.69 -3.74 -3.36
C PRO A 206 18.98 -2.64 -4.17
N LEU A 207 18.56 -2.96 -5.40
CA LEU A 207 17.76 -2.05 -6.23
C LEU A 207 16.40 -1.78 -5.60
N MET A 208 15.70 -2.82 -5.19
CA MET A 208 14.38 -2.71 -4.58
C MET A 208 14.43 -2.03 -3.21
N GLU A 209 15.47 -2.29 -2.41
CA GLU A 209 15.70 -1.57 -1.15
C GLU A 209 16.00 -0.08 -1.37
N SER A 210 16.73 0.27 -2.44
CA SER A 210 16.97 1.68 -2.79
C SER A 210 15.66 2.40 -3.14
N VAL A 211 14.81 1.78 -3.97
CA VAL A 211 13.47 2.31 -4.30
C VAL A 211 12.61 2.38 -3.04
N TRP A 212 12.58 1.33 -2.24
CA TRP A 212 11.82 1.29 -1.00
C TRP A 212 12.26 2.34 0.01
N ASN A 213 13.56 2.57 0.15
CA ASN A 213 14.10 3.60 1.03
C ASN A 213 13.71 5.03 0.59
N GLN A 214 13.37 5.24 -0.66
CA GLN A 214 12.82 6.52 -1.13
C GLN A 214 11.31 6.63 -0.87
N VAL A 215 10.56 5.56 -1.23
CA VAL A 215 9.09 5.52 -1.15
C VAL A 215 8.59 5.32 0.27
N GLY A 216 9.26 4.49 1.03
CA GLY A 216 8.88 4.09 2.39
C GLY A 216 9.35 5.04 3.49
N GLN A 217 9.99 6.17 3.15
CA GLN A 217 10.39 7.17 4.15
C GLN A 217 9.17 7.74 4.87
N PRO A 218 9.28 7.97 6.17
CA PRO A 218 8.24 8.66 6.91
C PRO A 218 7.96 10.04 6.32
N MET A 219 6.69 10.37 6.16
CA MET A 219 6.25 11.66 5.63
C MET A 219 5.44 12.45 6.65
N LEU A 220 5.56 13.76 6.63
CA LEU A 220 4.70 14.65 7.40
C LEU A 220 3.45 14.99 6.59
N VAL A 221 2.29 14.80 7.19
CA VAL A 221 0.99 15.21 6.65
C VAL A 221 0.36 16.19 7.62
N GLU A 222 -0.25 17.23 7.10
CA GLU A 222 -0.97 18.23 7.89
C GLU A 222 -2.47 18.12 7.57
N VAL A 223 -3.27 17.94 8.62
CA VAL A 223 -4.74 17.89 8.54
C VAL A 223 -5.28 18.84 9.58
N GLU A 224 -6.04 19.85 9.18
CA GLU A 224 -6.63 20.87 10.06
C GLU A 224 -5.59 21.52 11.02
N GLY A 225 -4.40 21.84 10.49
CA GLY A 225 -3.30 22.41 11.27
C GLY A 225 -2.55 21.42 12.17
N LYS A 226 -2.98 20.15 12.23
CA LYS A 226 -2.29 19.09 12.96
C LYS A 226 -1.25 18.42 12.07
N LYS A 227 0.03 18.58 12.42
CA LYS A 227 1.14 17.89 11.75
C LYS A 227 1.29 16.47 12.32
N THR A 228 1.18 15.48 11.46
CA THR A 228 1.25 14.07 11.82
C THR A 228 2.25 13.36 10.91
N GLY A 229 3.11 12.55 11.50
CA GLY A 229 4.02 11.68 10.76
C GLY A 229 3.33 10.40 10.33
N LEU A 230 3.52 9.99 9.09
CA LEU A 230 3.06 8.71 8.56
C LEU A 230 4.24 7.89 8.08
N SER A 231 4.25 6.60 8.37
CA SER A 231 5.17 5.62 7.76
C SER A 231 4.41 4.36 7.37
N ILE A 232 4.94 3.65 6.38
CA ILE A 232 4.34 2.39 5.90
C ILE A 232 5.19 1.24 6.42
N ARG A 233 4.60 0.38 7.25
CA ARG A 233 5.18 -0.89 7.64
C ARG A 233 4.65 -1.98 6.71
N PRO A 234 5.47 -2.53 5.80
CA PRO A 234 5.02 -3.58 4.90
C PRO A 234 4.90 -4.90 5.65
N ASP A 235 3.75 -5.57 5.49
CA ASP A 235 3.52 -6.92 6.00
C ASP A 235 3.94 -7.96 4.95
N SER A 236 3.70 -7.66 3.66
CA SER A 236 4.08 -8.52 2.54
C SER A 236 4.28 -7.72 1.26
N VAL A 237 5.19 -8.23 0.41
CA VAL A 237 5.34 -7.79 -0.97
C VAL A 237 5.02 -8.97 -1.88
N LYS A 238 4.18 -8.72 -2.88
CA LYS A 238 3.75 -9.70 -3.86
C LYS A 238 4.17 -9.24 -5.25
N ILE A 239 4.64 -10.17 -6.08
CA ILE A 239 5.01 -9.87 -7.46
C ILE A 239 4.42 -10.97 -8.35
N ARG A 240 3.93 -10.54 -9.51
CA ARG A 240 3.65 -11.39 -10.65
C ARG A 240 4.43 -10.84 -11.83
N GLU A 241 5.32 -11.65 -12.38
CA GLU A 241 6.09 -11.33 -13.57
C GLU A 241 5.52 -12.05 -14.79
N TYR A 242 5.52 -11.38 -15.93
CA TYR A 242 5.28 -11.98 -17.23
C TYR A 242 5.85 -11.12 -18.35
N LEU A 243 6.20 -11.77 -19.45
CA LEU A 243 6.74 -11.11 -20.62
C LEU A 243 5.62 -10.64 -21.54
N ILE A 244 5.75 -9.42 -22.06
CA ILE A 244 4.85 -8.88 -23.10
C ILE A 244 5.63 -8.85 -24.41
N PRO A 245 5.19 -9.57 -25.46
CA PRO A 245 5.84 -9.57 -26.76
C PRO A 245 6.08 -8.15 -27.29
N ASN A 246 7.29 -7.90 -27.79
CA ASN A 246 7.74 -6.61 -28.35
C ASN A 246 7.75 -5.42 -27.36
N LYS A 247 7.44 -5.62 -26.08
CA LYS A 247 7.46 -4.57 -25.06
C LYS A 247 8.55 -4.79 -24.02
N GLY A 248 8.50 -5.89 -23.28
CA GLY A 248 9.45 -6.14 -22.20
C GLY A 248 8.91 -7.05 -21.13
N LEU A 249 9.47 -6.91 -19.93
CA LEU A 249 9.04 -7.59 -18.71
C LEU A 249 8.00 -6.72 -18.00
N HIS A 250 6.84 -7.29 -17.71
CA HIS A 250 5.80 -6.69 -16.88
C HIS A 250 5.83 -7.28 -15.48
N LEU A 251 5.75 -6.40 -14.48
CA LEU A 251 5.69 -6.77 -13.07
C LEU A 251 4.45 -6.14 -12.43
N ASP A 252 3.55 -6.96 -11.91
CA ASP A 252 2.49 -6.49 -11.00
C ASP A 252 3.02 -6.53 -9.57
N LEU A 253 3.45 -5.40 -9.06
CA LEU A 253 3.97 -5.27 -7.70
C LEU A 253 2.83 -4.90 -6.76
N GLY A 254 2.57 -5.74 -5.75
CA GLY A 254 1.60 -5.48 -4.68
C GLY A 254 2.30 -5.36 -3.34
N VAL A 255 2.13 -4.23 -2.66
CA VAL A 255 2.59 -4.02 -1.29
C VAL A 255 1.39 -3.98 -0.37
N LYS A 256 1.33 -4.90 0.59
CA LYS A 256 0.34 -4.89 1.67
C LYS A 256 1.03 -4.52 2.98
N GLY A 257 0.42 -3.61 3.76
CA GLY A 257 1.03 -3.16 4.99
C GLY A 257 0.09 -2.31 5.84
N GLN A 258 0.65 -1.78 6.91
CA GLN A 258 -0.05 -0.91 7.86
C GLN A 258 0.57 0.48 7.79
N VAL A 259 -0.27 1.50 7.73
CA VAL A 259 0.16 2.88 7.94
C VAL A 259 0.27 3.10 9.44
N GLN A 260 1.44 3.53 9.89
CA GLN A 260 1.70 3.91 11.28
C GLN A 260 1.74 5.41 11.41
N VAL A 261 1.12 5.91 12.48
CA VAL A 261 1.07 7.33 12.82
C VAL A 261 2.12 7.63 13.88
N HIS A 262 2.86 8.71 13.67
CA HIS A 262 3.90 9.17 14.58
C HIS A 262 3.65 10.65 14.95
N PRO A 263 4.03 11.08 16.14
CA PRO A 263 4.14 12.50 16.45
C PRO A 263 5.08 13.19 15.45
N SER A 264 4.77 14.42 15.05
CA SER A 264 5.55 15.17 14.05
C SER A 264 7.04 15.36 14.41
N ASN A 265 7.37 15.32 15.72
CA ASN A 265 8.71 15.44 16.25
C ASN A 265 9.42 14.10 16.52
N ALA A 266 8.78 12.97 16.21
CA ALA A 266 9.30 11.62 16.49
C ALA A 266 9.17 10.69 15.28
N LEU A 267 9.51 11.21 14.10
CA LEU A 267 9.53 10.40 12.87
C LEU A 267 10.67 9.39 12.91
N PRO A 268 10.44 8.14 12.47
CA PRO A 268 11.52 7.19 12.23
C PRO A 268 12.55 7.75 11.25
N SER A 269 13.83 7.47 11.47
CA SER A 269 14.92 7.97 10.62
C SER A 269 15.07 7.23 9.29
N ARG A 270 14.39 6.10 9.12
CA ARG A 270 14.46 5.23 7.93
C ARG A 270 13.17 4.46 7.71
N ALA A 271 12.99 3.99 6.48
CA ALA A 271 11.90 3.08 6.11
C ALA A 271 12.01 1.73 6.85
N PHE A 272 10.88 1.05 7.01
CA PHE A 272 10.88 -0.34 7.47
C PHE A 272 11.57 -1.24 6.43
N PRO A 273 12.23 -2.35 6.88
CA PRO A 273 12.84 -3.30 5.97
C PRO A 273 11.81 -3.88 4.97
N ILE A 274 12.23 -4.06 3.73
CA ILE A 274 11.41 -4.70 2.71
C ILE A 274 11.24 -6.19 3.03
N PRO A 275 10.01 -6.76 3.00
CA PRO A 275 9.79 -8.18 3.27
C PRO A 275 10.22 -9.06 2.08
N LYS A 276 10.16 -10.38 2.30
CA LYS A 276 10.33 -11.37 1.23
C LYS A 276 9.21 -11.25 0.20
N VAL A 277 9.53 -11.60 -1.03
CA VAL A 277 8.56 -11.63 -2.14
C VAL A 277 7.72 -12.90 -2.08
N SER A 278 6.45 -12.76 -2.44
CA SER A 278 5.52 -13.86 -2.69
C SER A 278 4.76 -13.64 -4.00
N PRO A 279 4.18 -14.69 -4.59
CA PRO A 279 3.39 -14.55 -5.82
C PRO A 279 2.22 -13.56 -5.66
N ASN A 280 1.98 -12.73 -6.67
CA ASN A 280 0.84 -11.82 -6.74
C ASN A 280 -0.25 -12.36 -7.66
N THR A 281 -1.47 -12.36 -7.20
CA THR A 281 -2.66 -12.72 -7.98
C THR A 281 -3.51 -11.51 -8.39
N ASP A 282 -3.20 -10.31 -7.87
CA ASP A 282 -3.93 -9.07 -8.15
C ASP A 282 -3.16 -8.24 -9.18
N ALA A 283 -3.76 -8.05 -10.36
CA ALA A 283 -3.22 -7.28 -11.48
C ALA A 283 -3.73 -5.83 -11.52
N SER A 284 -4.40 -5.38 -10.46
CA SER A 284 -4.92 -4.01 -10.43
C SER A 284 -3.79 -2.99 -10.26
N ASN A 285 -4.01 -1.77 -10.75
CA ASN A 285 -3.15 -0.61 -10.47
C ASN A 285 -3.71 0.26 -9.35
N ARG A 286 -4.35 -0.37 -8.36
CA ARG A 286 -5.11 0.29 -7.29
C ARG A 286 -4.26 0.63 -6.08
N ILE A 287 -4.50 1.81 -5.55
CA ILE A 287 -4.11 2.19 -4.19
C ILE A 287 -5.34 2.13 -3.29
N ASP A 288 -5.18 1.54 -2.11
CA ASP A 288 -6.15 1.52 -1.02
C ASP A 288 -5.38 1.69 0.29
N LEU A 289 -5.17 2.94 0.69
CA LEU A 289 -4.46 3.28 1.92
C LEU A 289 -5.44 3.52 3.04
N GLN A 290 -5.20 2.88 4.16
CA GLN A 290 -5.94 3.07 5.40
C GLN A 290 -5.11 3.96 6.33
N LEU A 291 -5.57 5.20 6.51
CA LEU A 291 -4.88 6.23 7.28
C LEU A 291 -5.53 6.34 8.67
N PRO A 292 -4.87 5.88 9.75
CA PRO A 292 -5.42 5.99 11.10
C PRO A 292 -5.22 7.43 11.61
N LEU A 293 -6.27 8.26 11.50
CA LEU A 293 -6.29 9.60 12.07
C LEU A 293 -6.93 9.55 13.45
N GLU A 294 -6.34 10.22 14.43
CA GLU A 294 -6.88 10.34 15.78
C GLU A 294 -6.72 11.78 16.28
N PHE A 295 -7.79 12.34 16.82
CA PHE A 295 -7.79 13.63 17.50
C PHE A 295 -7.98 13.37 18.99
N THR A 296 -7.10 13.92 19.81
CA THR A 296 -7.31 13.93 21.28
C THR A 296 -8.54 14.76 21.62
N TYR A 297 -9.14 14.52 22.77
CA TYR A 297 -10.30 15.33 23.19
C TYR A 297 -9.97 16.80 23.34
N GLY A 298 -8.75 17.15 23.79
CA GLY A 298 -8.31 18.55 23.82
C GLY A 298 -8.21 19.22 22.44
N GLU A 299 -7.76 18.48 21.40
CA GLU A 299 -7.75 18.98 20.03
C GLU A 299 -9.18 19.16 19.48
N LEU A 300 -10.10 18.23 19.78
CA LEU A 300 -11.50 18.36 19.41
C LEU A 300 -12.16 19.57 20.09
N ASP A 301 -11.89 19.77 21.37
CA ASP A 301 -12.39 20.92 22.13
C ASP A 301 -11.94 22.24 21.47
N ALA A 302 -10.67 22.33 21.07
CA ALA A 302 -10.12 23.49 20.39
C ALA A 302 -10.75 23.72 19.01
N LEU A 303 -10.95 22.64 18.21
CA LEU A 303 -11.61 22.71 16.91
C LEU A 303 -13.07 23.15 17.02
N ILE A 304 -13.83 22.60 17.98
CA ILE A 304 -15.21 22.96 18.23
C ILE A 304 -15.28 24.41 18.74
N GLN A 305 -14.38 24.80 19.64
CA GLN A 305 -14.31 26.19 20.14
C GLN A 305 -14.03 27.18 19.01
N LYS A 306 -13.12 26.86 18.09
CA LYS A 306 -12.83 27.70 16.91
C LYS A 306 -14.04 27.82 15.98
N SER A 307 -14.80 26.73 15.79
CA SER A 307 -15.94 26.69 14.87
C SER A 307 -17.22 27.27 15.45
N PHE A 308 -17.46 27.13 16.74
CA PHE A 308 -18.74 27.45 17.39
C PHE A 308 -18.61 28.40 18.56
N GLY A 309 -17.41 28.67 19.05
CA GLY A 309 -17.17 29.63 20.12
C GLY A 309 -17.56 31.04 19.75
N GLY A 310 -18.14 31.76 20.70
CA GLY A 310 -18.57 33.15 20.48
C GLY A 310 -19.85 33.36 19.63
N GLN A 311 -20.41 32.27 19.07
CA GLN A 311 -21.65 32.34 18.33
C GLN A 311 -22.85 32.57 19.29
N SER A 312 -23.67 33.57 18.99
CA SER A 312 -24.88 33.85 19.75
C SER A 312 -26.10 33.29 19.04
N ILE A 313 -26.71 32.25 19.66
CA ILE A 313 -27.84 31.52 19.08
C ILE A 313 -29.16 31.97 19.73
N PRO A 314 -30.13 32.55 18.99
CA PRO A 314 -31.43 32.91 19.55
C PRO A 314 -32.21 31.67 19.94
N MET A 315 -32.53 31.51 21.23
CA MET A 315 -33.36 30.41 21.73
C MET A 315 -34.83 30.72 21.65
N ASN A 316 -35.19 31.95 22.00
CA ASN A 316 -36.56 32.48 21.91
C ASN A 316 -36.51 34.03 21.80
N LYS A 317 -37.64 34.69 21.96
CA LYS A 317 -37.72 36.18 21.91
C LYS A 317 -36.98 36.86 23.07
N THR A 318 -36.68 36.14 24.16
CA THR A 318 -36.10 36.71 25.39
C THR A 318 -34.65 36.34 25.60
N TYR A 319 -34.24 35.12 25.19
CA TYR A 319 -32.90 34.58 25.49
C TYR A 319 -32.09 34.26 24.26
N ARG A 320 -30.80 34.59 24.31
CA ARG A 320 -29.75 34.18 23.36
C ARG A 320 -28.75 33.29 24.07
N PHE A 321 -28.44 32.17 23.46
CA PHE A 321 -27.49 31.21 23.96
C PHE A 321 -26.08 31.51 23.41
N ASN A 322 -25.13 31.70 24.28
CA ASN A 322 -23.71 31.90 23.95
C ASN A 322 -22.91 30.78 24.55
N ALA A 323 -22.34 29.90 23.70
CA ALA A 323 -21.42 28.84 24.15
C ALA A 323 -20.08 29.48 24.56
N THR A 324 -19.61 29.17 25.77
CA THR A 324 -18.38 29.71 26.33
C THR A 324 -17.22 28.72 26.35
N GLN A 325 -17.51 27.45 26.56
CA GLN A 325 -16.51 26.39 26.59
C GLN A 325 -17.08 25.05 26.13
N PHE A 326 -16.25 24.26 25.45
CA PHE A 326 -16.58 22.92 25.03
C PHE A 326 -15.62 21.92 25.69
N ARG A 327 -16.12 20.74 26.08
CA ARG A 327 -15.35 19.59 26.51
C ARG A 327 -15.92 18.32 25.89
N THR A 328 -15.11 17.60 25.16
CA THR A 328 -15.49 16.36 24.52
C THR A 328 -15.03 15.14 25.32
N GLN A 329 -15.74 14.05 25.24
CA GLN A 329 -15.41 12.78 25.89
C GLN A 329 -16.05 11.59 25.15
N ALA A 330 -15.53 10.38 25.40
CA ALA A 330 -16.23 9.18 24.96
C ALA A 330 -17.53 8.99 25.75
N TYR A 331 -18.57 8.51 25.08
CA TYR A 331 -19.81 8.06 25.69
C TYR A 331 -20.28 6.75 25.04
N GLY A 332 -19.58 5.66 25.31
CA GLY A 332 -19.72 4.41 24.60
C GLY A 332 -19.33 4.57 23.12
N GLU A 333 -20.21 4.19 22.21
CA GLU A 333 -20.05 4.36 20.75
C GLU A 333 -20.37 5.77 20.27
N ARG A 334 -20.77 6.67 21.16
CA ARG A 334 -21.14 8.04 20.86
C ARG A 334 -20.13 9.03 21.41
N LEU A 335 -20.12 10.24 20.87
CA LEU A 335 -19.35 11.35 21.39
C LEU A 335 -20.22 12.14 22.36
N GLY A 336 -19.69 12.38 23.57
CA GLY A 336 -20.27 13.29 24.55
C GLY A 336 -19.61 14.67 24.44
N ILE A 337 -20.38 15.74 24.46
CA ILE A 337 -19.91 17.13 24.43
C ILE A 337 -20.56 17.91 25.55
N THR A 338 -19.79 18.34 26.53
CA THR A 338 -20.25 19.28 27.54
C THR A 338 -20.04 20.71 27.02
N VAL A 339 -21.10 21.51 26.99
CA VAL A 339 -21.09 22.89 26.54
C VAL A 339 -21.43 23.80 27.73
N ALA A 340 -20.47 24.54 28.24
CA ALA A 340 -20.75 25.62 29.16
C ALA A 340 -21.35 26.81 28.38
N PHE A 341 -22.40 27.43 28.89
CA PHE A 341 -23.08 28.52 28.20
C PHE A 341 -23.56 29.63 29.13
N THR A 342 -23.73 30.77 28.54
CA THR A 342 -24.48 31.88 29.12
C THR A 342 -25.70 32.20 28.25
N ALA A 343 -26.89 32.10 28.83
CA ALA A 343 -28.12 32.54 28.17
C ALA A 343 -28.37 34.01 28.56
N VAL A 344 -28.08 34.90 27.61
CA VAL A 344 -28.25 36.39 27.80
C VAL A 344 -29.69 36.74 27.57
N SER A 345 -30.30 37.44 28.51
CA SER A 345 -31.70 37.90 28.47
C SER A 345 -31.81 39.30 27.92
N THR A 346 -32.79 39.55 27.02
CA THR A 346 -33.13 40.88 26.56
C THR A 346 -33.84 41.75 27.63
N LYS A 347 -34.24 41.11 28.74
CA LYS A 347 -34.94 41.78 29.87
C LYS A 347 -34.08 41.92 31.13
N GLY A 348 -32.79 41.56 31.04
CA GLY A 348 -31.86 41.48 32.16
C GLY A 348 -31.88 40.14 32.90
N GLY A 349 -30.79 39.82 33.58
CA GLY A 349 -30.59 38.58 34.31
C GLY A 349 -30.08 37.42 33.41
N ASP A 350 -28.76 37.30 33.29
CA ASP A 350 -28.12 36.22 32.53
C ASP A 350 -28.15 34.91 33.31
N LEU A 351 -28.38 33.82 32.58
CA LEU A 351 -28.37 32.46 33.16
C LEU A 351 -27.11 31.70 32.69
N LYS A 352 -26.36 31.13 33.60
CA LYS A 352 -25.23 30.27 33.29
C LYS A 352 -25.64 28.81 33.52
N GLY A 353 -25.16 27.91 32.68
CA GLY A 353 -25.43 26.49 32.77
C GLY A 353 -24.49 25.65 31.95
N GLU A 354 -24.65 24.33 32.10
CA GLU A 354 -23.97 23.33 31.29
C GLU A 354 -25.00 22.48 30.56
N LEU A 355 -24.75 22.24 29.29
CA LEU A 355 -25.51 21.34 28.44
C LEU A 355 -24.61 20.15 28.08
N PHE A 356 -25.02 18.94 28.42
CA PHE A 356 -24.34 17.73 27.99
C PHE A 356 -25.09 17.15 26.79
N LEU A 357 -24.42 17.10 25.65
CA LEU A 357 -24.90 16.56 24.38
C LEU A 357 -24.25 15.21 24.16
N VAL A 358 -25.02 14.25 23.63
CA VAL A 358 -24.50 12.96 23.20
C VAL A 358 -25.03 12.67 21.82
N GLY A 359 -24.16 12.28 20.90
CA GLY A 359 -24.57 11.93 19.56
C GLY A 359 -23.52 11.11 18.83
N ARG A 360 -23.91 10.53 17.71
CA ARG A 360 -23.02 9.74 16.86
C ARG A 360 -22.65 10.56 15.62
N PRO A 361 -21.36 10.89 15.43
CA PRO A 361 -20.92 11.54 14.22
C PRO A 361 -21.00 10.56 13.04
N VAL A 362 -21.56 11.02 11.92
CA VAL A 362 -21.72 10.26 10.67
C VAL A 362 -21.33 11.17 9.51
N TYR A 363 -20.51 10.65 8.61
CA TYR A 363 -20.14 11.34 7.39
C TYR A 363 -20.98 10.82 6.22
N ASP A 364 -21.56 11.74 5.46
CA ASP A 364 -22.22 11.45 4.20
C ASP A 364 -21.26 11.72 3.03
N PRO A 365 -20.77 10.70 2.34
CA PRO A 365 -19.83 10.89 1.25
C PRO A 365 -20.44 11.58 0.02
N ALA A 366 -21.76 11.49 -0.19
CA ALA A 366 -22.42 12.10 -1.32
C ALA A 366 -22.48 13.64 -1.18
N THR A 367 -22.78 14.12 0.01
CA THR A 367 -22.87 15.55 0.31
C THR A 367 -21.59 16.11 0.91
N ARG A 368 -20.63 15.27 1.27
CA ARG A 368 -19.38 15.60 2.00
C ARG A 368 -19.64 16.36 3.30
N VAL A 369 -20.69 15.99 4.01
CA VAL A 369 -21.13 16.61 5.25
C VAL A 369 -20.94 15.66 6.40
N LEU A 370 -20.23 16.10 7.44
CA LEU A 370 -20.24 15.47 8.77
C LEU A 370 -21.47 15.97 9.52
N GLN A 371 -22.29 15.08 10.02
CA GLN A 371 -23.45 15.38 10.84
C GLN A 371 -23.48 14.53 12.09
N VAL A 372 -24.13 15.01 13.13
CA VAL A 372 -24.37 14.25 14.35
C VAL A 372 -25.79 13.74 14.34
N VAL A 373 -25.93 12.40 14.40
CA VAL A 373 -27.22 11.70 14.49
C VAL A 373 -27.43 11.14 15.90
N ASP A 374 -28.63 10.64 16.18
CA ASP A 374 -29.00 10.10 17.49
C ASP A 374 -28.67 11.05 18.65
N LEU A 375 -28.91 12.35 18.39
CA LEU A 375 -28.61 13.41 19.33
C LEU A 375 -29.55 13.34 20.54
N ASP A 376 -28.97 13.29 21.73
CA ASP A 376 -29.68 13.42 22.99
C ASP A 376 -28.97 14.46 23.88
N PHE A 377 -29.66 14.99 24.87
CA PHE A 377 -29.04 16.00 25.72
C PHE A 377 -29.67 16.04 27.12
N VAL A 378 -28.87 16.50 28.07
CA VAL A 378 -29.30 16.81 29.42
C VAL A 378 -28.70 18.15 29.88
N MET A 379 -29.47 18.91 30.62
CA MET A 379 -29.01 20.18 31.20
C MET A 379 -28.60 19.96 32.66
N LYS A 380 -27.41 20.39 33.03
CA LYS A 380 -26.88 20.38 34.39
C LYS A 380 -26.89 21.83 34.90
N SER A 381 -27.93 22.30 35.56
CA SER A 381 -27.86 23.43 36.47
C SER A 381 -29.20 23.63 37.15
N GLY A 382 -29.17 23.99 38.43
CA GLY A 382 -30.37 24.15 39.25
C GLY A 382 -31.28 25.30 38.77
N SER A 383 -30.73 26.51 38.54
CA SER A 383 -31.49 27.68 38.15
C SER A 383 -31.89 27.68 36.66
N ALA A 384 -31.00 27.23 35.76
CA ALA A 384 -31.31 27.13 34.33
C ALA A 384 -32.28 25.99 34.04
N LYS A 385 -32.26 24.88 34.81
CA LYS A 385 -33.14 23.73 34.64
C LYS A 385 -34.60 24.08 34.97
N ALA A 386 -34.82 24.83 36.07
CA ALA A 386 -36.16 25.24 36.48
C ALA A 386 -36.80 26.22 35.49
N MET A 387 -36.02 27.17 34.95
CA MET A 387 -36.52 28.23 34.14
C MET A 387 -36.55 27.89 32.63
N LEU A 388 -35.58 27.14 32.12
CA LEU A 388 -35.54 26.68 30.71
C LEU A 388 -36.38 25.41 30.52
N GLY A 389 -36.50 24.53 31.53
CA GLY A 389 -37.26 23.29 31.44
C GLY A 389 -38.75 23.46 31.22
N THR A 390 -39.33 24.59 31.67
CA THR A 390 -40.73 24.96 31.43
C THR A 390 -40.95 25.70 30.11
N MET A 391 -39.93 26.36 29.58
CA MET A 391 -40.03 27.25 28.40
C MET A 391 -39.59 26.58 27.08
N ILE A 392 -38.87 25.46 27.10
CA ILE A 392 -38.29 24.92 25.87
C ILE A 392 -38.83 23.51 25.62
N LYS A 393 -39.66 23.38 24.59
CA LYS A 393 -40.04 22.07 24.06
C LYS A 393 -38.76 21.35 23.58
N LYS A 394 -38.39 20.22 24.23
CA LYS A 394 -37.22 19.39 23.87
C LYS A 394 -37.04 19.25 22.37
N GLY A 395 -38.12 19.06 21.61
CA GLY A 395 -38.10 18.90 20.17
C GLY A 395 -37.66 20.12 19.36
N LYS A 396 -37.81 21.34 19.89
CA LYS A 396 -37.35 22.57 19.20
C LYS A 396 -35.82 22.74 19.33
N ILE A 397 -35.28 22.48 20.51
CA ILE A 397 -33.82 22.46 20.73
C ILE A 397 -33.17 21.35 19.92
N HIS A 398 -33.73 20.16 19.98
CA HIS A 398 -33.22 19.01 19.20
C HIS A 398 -33.13 19.35 17.71
N ARG A 399 -34.19 19.90 17.13
CA ARG A 399 -34.20 20.30 15.71
C ARG A 399 -33.14 21.37 15.39
N GLN A 400 -33.04 22.41 16.22
CA GLN A 400 -32.06 23.49 16.01
C GLN A 400 -30.61 22.99 16.15
N LEU A 401 -30.34 22.14 17.14
CA LEU A 401 -29.01 21.55 17.33
C LEU A 401 -28.68 20.61 16.16
N SER A 402 -29.59 19.71 15.77
CA SER A 402 -29.36 18.78 14.65
C SER A 402 -29.12 19.52 13.32
N GLN A 403 -29.79 20.64 13.07
CA GLN A 403 -29.56 21.43 11.87
C GLN A 403 -28.21 22.17 11.88
N ARG A 404 -27.71 22.57 13.05
CA ARG A 404 -26.45 23.33 13.18
C ARG A 404 -25.24 22.44 13.38
N MET A 405 -25.41 21.18 13.78
CA MET A 405 -24.33 20.18 13.91
C MET A 405 -24.04 19.49 12.58
N LYS A 406 -24.11 20.23 11.50
CA LYS A 406 -23.69 19.83 10.16
C LYS A 406 -22.46 20.63 9.78
N MET A 407 -21.38 19.94 9.48
CA MET A 407 -20.11 20.55 9.08
C MET A 407 -19.80 20.12 7.64
N PRO A 408 -19.76 21.01 6.67
CA PRO A 408 -19.31 20.71 5.32
C PRO A 408 -17.79 20.50 5.35
N LEU A 409 -17.34 19.30 5.00
CA LEU A 409 -15.93 18.94 4.93
C LEU A 409 -15.38 18.94 3.50
N GLY A 410 -16.19 19.34 2.51
CA GLY A 410 -15.86 19.23 1.10
C GLY A 410 -14.59 19.97 0.70
N GLU A 411 -14.43 21.23 1.13
CA GLU A 411 -13.23 22.04 0.84
C GLU A 411 -12.00 21.49 1.54
N THR A 412 -12.09 21.22 2.84
CA THR A 412 -11.00 20.66 3.64
C THR A 412 -10.50 19.33 3.06
N ILE A 413 -11.41 18.44 2.64
CA ILE A 413 -11.05 17.19 1.99
C ILE A 413 -10.34 17.47 0.65
N THR A 414 -10.82 18.41 -0.14
CA THR A 414 -10.22 18.73 -1.44
C THR A 414 -8.81 19.30 -1.31
N GLU A 415 -8.58 20.21 -0.39
CA GLU A 415 -7.25 20.77 -0.10
C GLU A 415 -6.29 19.69 0.41
N SER A 416 -6.76 18.83 1.32
CA SER A 416 -5.97 17.70 1.84
C SER A 416 -5.63 16.69 0.73
N LEU A 417 -6.53 16.46 -0.23
CA LEU A 417 -6.32 15.59 -1.39
C LEU A 417 -5.21 16.12 -2.29
N GLN A 418 -5.20 17.41 -2.62
CA GLN A 418 -4.18 18.02 -3.47
C GLN A 418 -2.79 17.87 -2.83
N GLY A 419 -2.65 18.27 -1.57
CA GLY A 419 -1.38 18.16 -0.84
C GLY A 419 -0.89 16.71 -0.70
N LEU A 420 -1.78 15.75 -0.54
CA LEU A 420 -1.42 14.34 -0.46
C LEU A 420 -1.04 13.78 -1.83
N GLN A 421 -1.76 14.12 -2.90
CA GLN A 421 -1.47 13.68 -4.25
C GLN A 421 -0.08 14.14 -4.74
N GLU A 422 0.29 15.39 -4.46
CA GLU A 422 1.61 15.92 -4.77
C GLU A 422 2.72 15.17 -4.02
N ARG A 423 2.52 14.89 -2.74
CA ARG A 423 3.51 14.20 -1.87
C ARG A 423 3.65 12.71 -2.16
N LEU A 424 2.58 12.06 -2.61
CA LEU A 424 2.59 10.66 -3.00
C LEU A 424 3.12 10.44 -4.44
N SER A 425 3.25 11.52 -5.22
CA SER A 425 3.91 11.47 -6.53
C SER A 425 5.42 11.51 -6.34
N LEU A 426 6.12 10.49 -6.86
CA LEU A 426 7.55 10.29 -6.65
C LEU A 426 8.30 10.43 -7.95
N GLN A 427 9.38 11.20 -7.91
CA GLN A 427 10.33 11.30 -9.00
C GLN A 427 11.62 10.59 -8.61
N THR A 428 11.91 9.48 -9.29
CA THR A 428 13.17 8.77 -9.14
C THR A 428 14.09 8.99 -10.36
N PRO A 429 15.38 8.66 -10.29
CA PRO A 429 16.25 8.73 -11.45
C PRO A 429 15.81 7.87 -12.64
N VAL A 430 15.03 6.82 -12.39
CA VAL A 430 14.65 5.82 -13.42
C VAL A 430 13.17 5.91 -13.83
N ALA A 431 12.29 6.45 -12.96
CA ALA A 431 10.86 6.51 -13.24
C ALA A 431 10.16 7.59 -12.40
N ASN A 432 9.03 8.06 -12.90
CA ASN A 432 8.09 8.89 -12.15
C ASN A 432 6.87 8.04 -11.79
N LEU A 433 6.55 7.97 -10.51
CA LEU A 433 5.30 7.40 -10.00
C LEU A 433 4.31 8.55 -9.76
N SER A 434 3.13 8.46 -10.33
CA SER A 434 2.04 9.38 -10.07
C SER A 434 0.80 8.66 -9.55
N ILE A 435 0.04 9.34 -8.69
CA ILE A 435 -1.25 8.86 -8.22
C ILE A 435 -2.33 9.67 -8.90
N GLN A 436 -3.30 8.97 -9.45
CA GLN A 436 -4.44 9.55 -10.17
C GLN A 436 -5.75 9.16 -9.50
N ASN A 437 -6.78 9.96 -9.71
CA ASN A 437 -8.14 9.71 -9.20
C ASN A 437 -8.20 9.47 -7.68
N LEU A 438 -7.34 10.18 -6.92
CA LEU A 438 -7.30 10.03 -5.48
C LEU A 438 -8.61 10.51 -4.84
N GLN A 439 -9.20 9.66 -4.02
CA GLN A 439 -10.38 9.94 -3.21
C GLN A 439 -10.10 9.61 -1.76
N ILE A 440 -10.57 10.42 -0.82
CA ILE A 440 -10.46 10.15 0.61
C ILE A 440 -11.85 10.18 1.22
N VAL A 441 -12.17 9.15 1.99
CA VAL A 441 -13.43 9.04 2.73
C VAL A 441 -13.17 8.56 4.15
N PRO A 442 -13.85 9.12 5.17
CA PRO A 442 -13.86 8.55 6.51
C PRO A 442 -14.61 7.21 6.52
N LEU A 443 -14.01 6.20 7.14
CA LEU A 443 -14.64 4.88 7.32
C LEU A 443 -15.55 4.81 8.54
N GLY A 444 -15.40 5.74 9.46
CA GLY A 444 -16.20 5.83 10.67
C GLY A 444 -15.58 6.76 11.70
N PHE A 445 -16.28 6.91 12.83
CA PHE A 445 -15.89 7.74 13.95
C PHE A 445 -15.98 6.90 15.21
N TYR A 446 -14.85 6.69 15.86
CA TYR A 446 -14.72 5.76 16.99
C TYR A 446 -14.20 6.49 18.21
N PRO A 447 -15.07 6.83 19.19
CA PRO A 447 -14.60 7.37 20.47
C PRO A 447 -13.75 6.33 21.20
N THR A 448 -12.53 6.70 21.57
CA THR A 448 -11.55 5.88 22.28
C THR A 448 -11.29 6.46 23.67
N ALA A 449 -10.48 5.80 24.49
CA ALA A 449 -10.04 6.36 25.76
C ALA A 449 -9.19 7.65 25.62
N LYS A 450 -8.55 7.84 24.46
CA LYS A 450 -7.61 8.95 24.22
C LYS A 450 -8.22 10.10 23.41
N GLY A 451 -9.23 9.81 22.60
CA GLY A 451 -9.79 10.78 21.67
C GLY A 451 -10.79 10.17 20.70
N LEU A 452 -10.97 10.79 19.56
CA LEU A 452 -11.80 10.34 18.46
C LEU A 452 -10.92 9.79 17.33
N ALA A 453 -10.97 8.48 17.11
CA ALA A 453 -10.31 7.85 15.96
C ALA A 453 -11.21 7.95 14.72
N ILE A 454 -10.62 8.41 13.62
CA ILE A 454 -11.29 8.60 12.32
C ILE A 454 -10.44 7.89 11.26
N PRO A 455 -10.56 6.57 11.08
CA PRO A 455 -9.87 5.90 9.99
C PRO A 455 -10.33 6.47 8.64
N LEU A 456 -9.38 6.91 7.83
CA LEU A 456 -9.65 7.40 6.49
C LEU A 456 -9.23 6.33 5.48
N GLN A 457 -10.02 6.12 4.45
CA GLN A 457 -9.65 5.35 3.28
C GLN A 457 -9.28 6.28 2.14
N ALA A 458 -8.05 6.15 1.64
CA ALA A 458 -7.59 6.85 0.45
C ALA A 458 -7.46 5.85 -0.70
N THR A 459 -8.30 5.99 -1.73
CA THR A 459 -8.30 5.13 -2.92
C THR A 459 -7.89 5.91 -4.16
N GLY A 460 -7.21 5.24 -5.08
CA GLY A 460 -6.76 5.85 -6.32
C GLY A 460 -6.14 4.81 -7.26
N THR A 461 -5.55 5.29 -8.35
CA THR A 461 -4.79 4.48 -9.29
C THR A 461 -3.34 4.97 -9.39
N THR A 462 -2.42 4.05 -9.65
CA THR A 462 -1.01 4.34 -9.89
C THR A 462 -0.72 4.41 -11.39
N ALA A 463 0.17 5.32 -11.78
CA ALA A 463 0.77 5.33 -13.10
C ALA A 463 2.29 5.52 -12.97
N ILE A 464 3.05 4.72 -13.72
CA ILE A 464 4.51 4.83 -13.78
C ILE A 464 4.91 5.25 -15.17
N GLN A 465 5.79 6.25 -15.24
CA GLN A 465 6.42 6.70 -16.46
C GLN A 465 7.93 6.53 -16.31
N TRP A 466 8.54 5.68 -17.15
CA TRP A 466 9.99 5.51 -17.23
C TRP A 466 10.66 6.71 -17.88
N LYS A 467 11.87 7.02 -17.43
CA LYS A 467 12.74 8.06 -18.01
C LYS A 467 13.71 7.47 -19.00
#